data_49ce8b9cdb9ff9ce1394c6c717c23384
#
_entry.id   49ce8b9cdb9ff9ce1394c6c717c23384
#
_cell.length_a   1.000
_cell.length_b   1.000
_cell.length_c   1.000
_cell.angle_alpha   90.00
_cell.angle_beta   90.00
_cell.angle_gamma   90.00
#
_symmetry.space_group_name_H-M   'P 1'
#
loop_
_entity.id
_entity.type
_entity.pdbx_description
1 polymer ?
#
loop_
_entity_poly.entity_id
_entity_poly.type
_entity_poly.pdbx_seq_one_letter_code
_entity_poly.pdbx_strand_id
1 'polypeptide(L)'
;MTKKFSELNRRQFLCQVGISAGAGLLATQSITQALAANTTGQDNSTQFTKDDLPTALMDESLPSGQAQQAAPETLQVQTSCITPNIETRLFASSNVGGSDERNELALDRMACAGFKVDNPAITKRQYLRFAGTDSQRASDLQNIATGAIKAPKLLLGVRGGYGAMRLLPMVDWSTLGRIMKERGTILAGFSDVTAIQCALLAKGGMSSLAAPMLYSEFGKTKPDQVSCRQFVEALTNPNLTINIADASLTSVNLPSILTNSEPKNLTGTMWGGNLSVVSALAGSEYLPRIAGGIVFLEDVGEQAYRIERMLYDLYLAGVFKGQQAIVFGALSGSGEDSYDKRYDVATVIRQLHQLTGLPIYSGMRFGHIGQKHSFPLGAMCQISPNTVGGYQLAFSDYPTIKADAIHVEGLWQKSLSL
;
A
#
# COMPACT_ATOMS: atom_id res chain seq x y z
N MET A 1 15.94 -40.59 -34.58
CA MET A 1 14.72 -41.14 -33.91
C MET A 1 14.36 -40.26 -32.74
N THR A 2 13.55 -39.25 -32.99
CA THR A 2 13.08 -38.25 -32.02
C THR A 2 11.64 -38.62 -31.65
N LYS A 3 11.40 -39.04 -30.43
CA LYS A 3 10.04 -39.25 -29.88
C LYS A 3 9.60 -38.03 -29.10
N LYS A 4 8.48 -37.46 -29.53
CA LYS A 4 7.69 -36.43 -28.88
C LYS A 4 7.24 -36.89 -27.49
N PHE A 5 7.49 -36.08 -26.46
CA PHE A 5 6.75 -36.15 -25.19
C PHE A 5 5.46 -35.35 -25.37
N SER A 6 4.34 -36.02 -25.36
CA SER A 6 3.00 -35.44 -25.36
C SER A 6 2.56 -35.11 -23.94
N GLU A 7 1.87 -34.00 -23.82
CA GLU A 7 1.27 -33.43 -22.60
C GLU A 7 0.43 -34.45 -21.83
N LEU A 8 0.78 -34.72 -20.58
CA LEU A 8 -0.05 -35.44 -19.61
C LEU A 8 -0.84 -34.44 -18.79
N ASN A 9 -2.16 -34.48 -18.90
CA ASN A 9 -3.12 -33.64 -18.21
C ASN A 9 -3.13 -33.94 -16.69
N ARG A 10 -3.22 -32.93 -15.83
CA ARG A 10 -3.23 -32.99 -14.35
C ARG A 10 -4.18 -34.04 -13.75
N ARG A 11 -5.26 -34.42 -14.46
CA ARG A 11 -6.20 -35.44 -14.02
C ARG A 11 -5.65 -36.87 -14.12
N GLN A 12 -4.71 -37.15 -15.02
CA GLN A 12 -4.09 -38.46 -15.16
C GLN A 12 -2.99 -38.71 -14.15
N PHE A 13 -2.34 -37.66 -13.61
CA PHE A 13 -1.35 -37.79 -12.56
C PHE A 13 -1.98 -38.19 -11.21
N LEU A 14 -3.19 -37.73 -10.90
CA LEU A 14 -3.91 -38.09 -9.66
C LEU A 14 -4.49 -39.48 -9.64
N CYS A 15 -4.69 -40.10 -10.79
CA CYS A 15 -5.17 -41.53 -10.87
C CYS A 15 -4.05 -42.55 -10.72
N GLN A 16 -2.79 -42.21 -10.94
CA GLN A 16 -1.67 -43.15 -10.76
C GLN A 16 -1.09 -43.23 -9.37
N VAL A 17 -1.41 -42.27 -8.48
CA VAL A 17 -0.97 -42.27 -7.07
C VAL A 17 -1.96 -43.00 -6.14
N GLY A 18 -3.12 -43.41 -6.65
CA GLY A 18 -4.20 -44.03 -5.89
C GLY A 18 -4.13 -45.56 -5.70
N ILE A 19 -3.13 -46.28 -6.24
CA ILE A 19 -3.11 -47.74 -6.23
C ILE A 19 -1.99 -48.38 -5.37
N SER A 20 -1.24 -47.61 -4.57
CA SER A 20 -0.21 -48.17 -3.68
C SER A 20 -0.42 -47.87 -2.19
N ALA A 21 -1.65 -47.61 -1.74
CA ALA A 21 -2.00 -47.42 -0.34
C ALA A 21 -2.82 -48.57 0.25
N GLY A 22 -2.39 -49.80 0.02
CA GLY A 22 -3.09 -51.01 0.44
C GLY A 22 -2.25 -51.98 1.31
N ALA A 23 -1.25 -51.46 2.07
CA ALA A 23 -0.52 -52.32 3.03
C ALA A 23 0.16 -51.43 4.11
N GLY A 24 -0.61 -50.94 5.09
CA GLY A 24 -0.07 -50.08 6.14
C GLY A 24 -1.01 -49.77 7.30
N LEU A 25 -1.97 -50.65 7.55
CA LEU A 25 -2.98 -50.44 8.60
C LEU A 25 -2.71 -51.35 9.83
N LEU A 26 -1.52 -51.30 10.40
CA LEU A 26 -1.20 -51.98 11.67
C LEU A 26 -0.10 -51.28 12.51
N ALA A 27 0.09 -49.97 12.45
CA ALA A 27 1.08 -49.27 13.25
C ALA A 27 0.61 -47.93 13.88
N THR A 28 -0.72 -47.72 14.06
CA THR A 28 -1.24 -46.44 14.61
C THR A 28 -1.90 -46.56 15.98
N GLN A 29 -1.65 -47.65 16.75
CA GLN A 29 -2.18 -47.78 18.12
C GLN A 29 -1.19 -47.48 19.25
N SER A 30 0.07 -47.12 18.98
CA SER A 30 1.09 -46.93 20.03
C SER A 30 1.49 -45.46 20.30
N ILE A 31 0.93 -44.48 19.62
CA ILE A 31 1.31 -43.07 19.83
C ILE A 31 0.26 -42.26 20.63
N THR A 32 -0.94 -42.83 20.84
CA THR A 32 -2.01 -42.11 21.57
C THR A 32 -1.94 -42.28 23.08
N GLN A 33 -1.03 -43.12 23.64
CA GLN A 33 -0.88 -43.31 25.08
C GLN A 33 0.31 -42.57 25.74
N ALA A 34 1.12 -41.87 24.96
CA ALA A 34 2.27 -41.11 25.51
C ALA A 34 2.00 -39.62 25.72
N LEU A 35 0.79 -39.11 25.42
CA LEU A 35 0.41 -37.70 25.56
C LEU A 35 -0.59 -37.43 26.71
N ALA A 36 -0.88 -38.39 27.56
CA ALA A 36 -1.85 -38.26 28.64
C ALA A 36 -1.26 -38.20 30.06
N ALA A 37 0.02 -37.90 30.21
CA ALA A 37 0.66 -37.83 31.54
C ALA A 37 1.57 -36.60 31.65
N ASN A 38 1.02 -35.40 31.58
CA ASN A 38 1.58 -34.17 32.18
C ASN A 38 0.60 -33.01 31.98
N THR A 39 -0.53 -33.03 32.71
CA THR A 39 -1.36 -31.83 32.92
C THR A 39 -1.81 -31.76 34.35
N THR A 40 -0.93 -31.23 35.20
CA THR A 40 -1.35 -30.56 36.44
C THR A 40 -0.52 -29.29 36.55
N GLY A 41 -1.17 -28.13 36.39
CA GLY A 41 -0.52 -26.85 36.69
C GLY A 41 -1.09 -25.69 35.90
N GLN A 42 -2.13 -25.09 36.47
CA GLN A 42 -2.59 -23.69 36.28
C GLN A 42 -3.13 -23.26 34.93
N ASP A 43 -4.46 -23.22 34.92
CA ASP A 43 -5.28 -22.35 34.10
C ASP A 43 -4.82 -20.89 34.21
N ASN A 44 -4.33 -20.33 33.10
CA ASN A 44 -4.36 -18.90 32.80
C ASN A 44 -4.98 -18.74 31.42
N SER A 45 -6.31 -18.79 31.40
CA SER A 45 -7.10 -18.36 30.26
C SER A 45 -7.03 -16.83 30.18
N THR A 46 -6.05 -16.27 29.49
CA THR A 46 -6.10 -14.90 29.01
C THR A 46 -7.03 -14.86 27.79
N GLN A 47 -8.24 -14.42 28.00
CA GLN A 47 -9.14 -13.99 26.92
C GLN A 47 -8.45 -12.83 26.17
N PHE A 48 -8.12 -13.06 24.90
CA PHE A 48 -7.75 -11.99 23.99
C PHE A 48 -8.99 -11.11 23.77
N THR A 49 -8.99 -9.94 24.36
CA THR A 49 -9.99 -8.91 24.12
C THR A 49 -9.70 -8.21 22.79
N LYS A 50 -10.73 -7.57 22.24
CA LYS A 50 -10.82 -6.95 20.91
C LYS A 50 -9.77 -5.86 20.62
N ASP A 51 -8.90 -5.54 21.57
CA ASP A 51 -8.00 -4.38 21.57
C ASP A 51 -6.49 -4.73 21.41
N ASP A 52 -6.14 -6.01 21.26
CA ASP A 52 -4.74 -6.46 21.16
C ASP A 52 -4.17 -6.40 19.74
N LEU A 53 -4.41 -5.33 19.01
CA LEU A 53 -3.56 -4.89 17.92
C LEU A 53 -2.67 -3.77 18.45
N PRO A 54 -1.33 -3.80 18.27
CA PRO A 54 -0.46 -2.80 18.83
C PRO A 54 -0.73 -1.42 18.21
N THR A 55 -1.56 -0.66 18.89
CA THR A 55 -1.73 0.80 18.68
C THR A 55 -0.49 1.56 19.18
N ALA A 56 0.46 0.88 19.76
CA ALA A 56 1.59 1.42 20.52
C ALA A 56 2.81 1.86 19.68
N LEU A 57 2.73 1.89 18.34
CA LEU A 57 3.82 2.38 17.50
C LEU A 57 3.59 3.80 16.94
N MET A 58 2.66 4.58 17.49
CA MET A 58 2.38 5.93 17.02
C MET A 58 2.46 7.03 18.08
N ASP A 59 3.07 6.78 19.25
CA ASP A 59 3.20 7.83 20.28
C ASP A 59 4.58 7.78 20.93
N GLU A 60 5.58 8.40 20.30
CA GLU A 60 6.82 8.78 20.97
C GLU A 60 6.67 10.19 21.55
N SER A 61 6.27 10.26 22.83
CA SER A 61 6.40 11.46 23.63
C SER A 61 7.81 11.52 24.23
N LEU A 62 8.61 12.49 23.81
CA LEU A 62 9.87 12.87 24.46
C LEU A 62 9.61 13.52 25.83
N PRO A 63 10.50 13.35 26.83
CA PRO A 63 10.29 13.86 28.19
C PRO A 63 10.34 15.38 28.26
N SER A 64 9.38 15.95 28.97
CA SER A 64 9.23 17.37 29.22
C SER A 64 10.30 17.93 30.15
N GLY A 65 11.19 18.76 29.61
CA GLY A 65 11.95 19.73 30.38
C GLY A 65 11.10 21.00 30.60
N GLN A 66 10.86 21.37 31.85
CA GLN A 66 10.13 22.59 32.21
C GLN A 66 10.92 23.82 31.79
N ALA A 67 10.33 24.62 30.89
CA ALA A 67 10.64 26.05 30.76
C ALA A 67 9.30 26.77 30.61
N GLN A 68 8.91 27.49 31.67
CA GLN A 68 7.82 28.47 31.61
C GLN A 68 8.21 29.60 30.65
N GLN A 69 7.54 29.64 29.49
CA GLN A 69 7.49 30.81 28.64
C GLN A 69 6.05 31.15 28.33
N ALA A 70 5.72 32.43 28.43
CA ALA A 70 4.40 33.02 28.21
C ALA A 70 3.83 32.54 26.87
N ALA A 71 2.55 32.16 26.91
CA ALA A 71 1.79 31.73 25.74
C ALA A 71 1.72 32.89 24.72
N PRO A 72 2.11 32.66 23.44
CA PRO A 72 1.75 33.60 22.39
C PRO A 72 0.24 33.44 22.13
N GLU A 73 -0.44 34.59 22.06
CA GLU A 73 -1.84 34.64 21.58
C GLU A 73 -1.94 33.92 20.22
N THR A 74 -2.60 32.80 20.23
CA THR A 74 -2.88 32.05 19.02
C THR A 74 -3.93 32.85 18.24
N LEU A 75 -3.50 33.65 17.27
CA LEU A 75 -4.39 34.13 16.21
C LEU A 75 -5.05 32.89 15.58
N GLN A 76 -6.30 32.61 15.98
CA GLN A 76 -7.13 31.66 15.30
C GLN A 76 -7.46 32.22 13.93
N VAL A 77 -6.67 31.83 12.94
CA VAL A 77 -7.02 32.07 11.54
C VAL A 77 -8.29 31.23 11.30
N GLN A 78 -9.44 31.92 11.28
CA GLN A 78 -10.70 31.32 10.84
C GLN A 78 -10.57 31.04 9.34
N THR A 79 -10.23 29.81 9.00
CA THR A 79 -10.20 29.39 7.61
C THR A 79 -11.58 28.95 7.21
N SER A 80 -12.23 29.71 6.31
CA SER A 80 -13.53 29.35 5.74
C SER A 80 -13.38 28.13 4.85
N CYS A 81 -14.21 27.10 5.08
CA CYS A 81 -14.33 25.98 4.15
C CYS A 81 -14.81 26.47 2.78
N ILE A 82 -14.30 25.88 1.71
CA ILE A 82 -14.77 26.17 0.36
C ILE A 82 -15.97 25.27 0.02
N THR A 83 -16.79 25.71 -0.94
CA THR A 83 -17.92 24.90 -1.42
C THR A 83 -17.40 23.63 -2.11
N PRO A 84 -17.81 22.42 -1.65
CA PRO A 84 -17.36 21.19 -2.27
C PRO A 84 -17.84 21.07 -3.72
N ASN A 85 -16.90 20.95 -4.67
CA ASN A 85 -17.19 20.86 -6.10
C ASN A 85 -16.42 19.73 -6.81
N ILE A 86 -15.41 19.13 -6.17
CA ILE A 86 -14.65 18.02 -6.75
C ILE A 86 -15.45 16.74 -6.58
N GLU A 87 -16.03 16.23 -7.68
CA GLU A 87 -16.76 14.96 -7.70
C GLU A 87 -15.87 13.85 -7.13
N THR A 88 -16.16 13.38 -5.93
CA THR A 88 -15.38 12.38 -5.21
C THR A 88 -16.27 11.21 -4.82
N ARG A 89 -15.75 10.01 -5.01
CA ARG A 89 -16.39 8.79 -4.60
C ARG A 89 -15.44 7.92 -3.81
N LEU A 90 -15.94 7.29 -2.76
CA LEU A 90 -15.18 6.36 -1.94
C LEU A 90 -15.28 4.95 -2.51
N PHE A 91 -14.24 4.15 -2.33
CA PHE A 91 -14.28 2.70 -2.49
C PHE A 91 -13.66 2.03 -1.25
N ALA A 92 -14.25 0.94 -0.79
CA ALA A 92 -13.86 0.27 0.45
C ALA A 92 -13.52 -1.18 0.18
N SER A 93 -12.33 -1.43 -0.40
CA SER A 93 -11.91 -2.76 -0.87
C SER A 93 -11.48 -3.72 0.24
N SER A 94 -11.20 -3.21 1.44
CA SER A 94 -10.47 -3.93 2.49
C SER A 94 -11.25 -3.98 3.81
N ASN A 95 -10.62 -3.63 4.93
CA ASN A 95 -11.25 -3.65 6.25
C ASN A 95 -12.25 -2.51 6.45
N VAL A 96 -13.16 -2.70 7.41
CA VAL A 96 -14.04 -1.63 7.89
C VAL A 96 -13.25 -0.56 8.63
N GLY A 97 -13.68 0.69 8.56
CA GLY A 97 -13.22 1.78 9.43
C GLY A 97 -13.80 1.58 10.84
N GLY A 98 -12.94 1.36 11.84
CA GLY A 98 -13.34 0.91 13.17
C GLY A 98 -13.99 1.98 14.08
N SER A 99 -14.11 3.26 13.65
CA SER A 99 -14.71 4.35 14.42
C SER A 99 -15.53 5.25 13.52
N ASP A 100 -16.80 5.43 13.88
CA ASP A 100 -17.72 6.31 13.16
C ASP A 100 -17.30 7.76 13.30
N GLU A 101 -16.81 8.20 14.47
CA GLU A 101 -16.34 9.56 14.69
C GLU A 101 -15.16 9.90 13.78
N ARG A 102 -14.26 8.95 13.56
CA ARG A 102 -13.13 9.15 12.64
C ARG A 102 -13.58 9.20 11.18
N ASN A 103 -14.58 8.40 10.81
CA ASN A 103 -15.16 8.44 9.48
C ASN A 103 -15.84 9.78 9.20
N GLU A 104 -16.66 10.26 10.17
CA GLU A 104 -17.37 11.54 10.08
C GLU A 104 -16.35 12.71 10.01
N LEU A 105 -15.37 12.73 10.92
CA LEU A 105 -14.32 13.74 10.92
C LEU A 105 -13.55 13.80 9.57
N ALA A 106 -13.28 12.63 8.96
CA ALA A 106 -12.61 12.58 7.66
C ALA A 106 -13.51 13.13 6.55
N LEU A 107 -14.80 12.81 6.55
CA LEU A 107 -15.76 13.30 5.58
C LEU A 107 -15.92 14.82 5.67
N ASP A 108 -16.01 15.38 6.89
CA ASP A 108 -16.09 16.82 7.12
C ASP A 108 -14.85 17.54 6.59
N ARG A 109 -13.67 17.01 6.85
CA ARG A 109 -12.41 17.54 6.35
C ARG A 109 -12.31 17.50 4.83
N MET A 110 -12.73 16.39 4.23
CA MET A 110 -12.78 16.29 2.77
C MET A 110 -13.73 17.33 2.18
N ALA A 111 -14.91 17.51 2.78
CA ALA A 111 -15.86 18.53 2.34
C ALA A 111 -15.27 19.94 2.50
N CYS A 112 -14.66 20.26 3.64
CA CYS A 112 -14.03 21.54 3.89
C CYS A 112 -12.90 21.85 2.91
N ALA A 113 -12.17 20.80 2.46
CA ALA A 113 -11.12 20.92 1.46
C ALA A 113 -11.63 21.00 0.01
N GLY A 114 -12.94 20.89 -0.24
CA GLY A 114 -13.52 21.02 -1.57
C GLY A 114 -13.94 19.71 -2.24
N PHE A 115 -13.81 18.57 -1.58
CA PHE A 115 -14.17 17.25 -2.11
C PHE A 115 -15.62 16.91 -1.80
N LYS A 116 -16.45 16.78 -2.86
CA LYS A 116 -17.85 16.39 -2.74
C LYS A 116 -17.98 14.87 -2.78
N VAL A 117 -18.05 14.23 -1.61
CA VAL A 117 -18.25 12.79 -1.49
C VAL A 117 -19.72 12.43 -1.69
N ASP A 118 -20.03 11.63 -2.71
CA ASP A 118 -21.40 11.26 -3.10
C ASP A 118 -21.92 9.96 -2.45
N ASN A 119 -21.05 9.17 -1.82
CA ASN A 119 -21.41 7.88 -1.21
C ASN A 119 -20.85 7.68 0.21
N PRO A 120 -21.04 8.62 1.15
CA PRO A 120 -20.44 8.54 2.50
C PRO A 120 -20.89 7.31 3.29
N ALA A 121 -22.06 6.76 2.99
CA ALA A 121 -22.63 5.59 3.69
C ALA A 121 -21.76 4.33 3.61
N ILE A 122 -20.83 4.23 2.66
CA ILE A 122 -19.96 3.06 2.57
C ILE A 122 -19.00 2.93 3.75
N THR A 123 -18.69 4.01 4.44
CA THR A 123 -17.83 4.01 5.65
C THR A 123 -18.46 3.25 6.82
N LYS A 124 -19.80 3.07 6.82
CA LYS A 124 -20.57 2.35 7.84
C LYS A 124 -20.83 0.88 7.49
N ARG A 125 -20.44 0.43 6.29
CA ARG A 125 -20.64 -0.98 5.89
C ARG A 125 -19.68 -1.88 6.64
N GLN A 126 -20.19 -3.01 7.13
CA GLN A 126 -19.38 -4.05 7.77
C GLN A 126 -19.93 -5.45 7.46
N TYR A 127 -19.03 -6.35 7.17
CA TYR A 127 -19.28 -7.80 7.12
C TYR A 127 -18.01 -8.52 7.60
N LEU A 128 -18.10 -9.17 8.77
CA LEU A 128 -16.92 -9.69 9.46
C LEU A 128 -15.87 -8.58 9.65
N ARG A 129 -14.63 -8.80 9.20
CA ARG A 129 -13.56 -7.78 9.23
C ARG A 129 -13.63 -6.78 8.09
N PHE A 130 -14.44 -7.03 7.06
CA PHE A 130 -14.45 -6.28 5.80
C PHE A 130 -15.46 -5.13 5.80
N ALA A 131 -15.22 -4.15 4.94
CA ALA A 131 -16.14 -3.04 4.69
C ALA A 131 -17.34 -3.44 3.81
N GLY A 132 -17.99 -4.57 4.14
CA GLY A 132 -19.10 -5.18 3.42
C GLY A 132 -18.73 -6.52 2.78
N THR A 133 -19.72 -7.18 2.17
CA THR A 133 -19.50 -8.43 1.41
C THR A 133 -18.59 -8.19 0.19
N ASP A 134 -18.03 -9.25 -0.37
CA ASP A 134 -17.19 -9.14 -1.58
C ASP A 134 -17.93 -8.45 -2.72
N SER A 135 -19.21 -8.80 -2.94
CA SER A 135 -20.06 -8.16 -3.95
C SER A 135 -20.27 -6.67 -3.69
N GLN A 136 -20.56 -6.26 -2.46
CA GLN A 136 -20.70 -4.85 -2.11
C GLN A 136 -19.41 -4.06 -2.33
N ARG A 137 -18.27 -4.61 -1.93
CA ARG A 137 -16.95 -3.98 -2.09
C ARG A 137 -16.53 -3.89 -3.55
N ALA A 138 -16.75 -4.95 -4.33
CA ALA A 138 -16.47 -4.95 -5.76
C ALA A 138 -17.37 -3.96 -6.53
N SER A 139 -18.63 -3.82 -6.13
CA SER A 139 -19.59 -2.91 -6.79
C SER A 139 -19.17 -1.43 -6.70
N ASP A 140 -18.34 -1.05 -5.73
CA ASP A 140 -17.81 0.32 -5.65
C ASP A 140 -17.04 0.73 -6.91
N LEU A 141 -16.39 -0.24 -7.58
CA LEU A 141 -15.65 -0.06 -8.83
C LEU A 141 -16.43 -0.61 -10.03
N GLN A 142 -17.06 -1.78 -9.90
CA GLN A 142 -17.75 -2.45 -11.00
C GLN A 142 -18.93 -1.62 -11.55
N ASN A 143 -19.66 -0.90 -10.69
CA ASN A 143 -20.76 -0.04 -11.12
C ASN A 143 -20.29 1.14 -11.98
N ILE A 144 -19.04 1.56 -11.86
CA ILE A 144 -18.43 2.54 -12.77
C ILE A 144 -18.09 1.86 -14.10
N ALA A 145 -17.51 0.66 -14.06
CA ALA A 145 -17.19 -0.10 -15.26
C ALA A 145 -18.43 -0.42 -16.11
N THR A 146 -19.56 -0.72 -15.47
CA THR A 146 -20.83 -0.99 -16.17
C THR A 146 -21.58 0.27 -16.62
N GLY A 147 -21.12 1.47 -16.21
CA GLY A 147 -21.81 2.73 -16.48
C GLY A 147 -23.03 2.99 -15.59
N ALA A 148 -23.33 2.12 -14.63
CA ALA A 148 -24.40 2.34 -13.65
C ALA A 148 -24.14 3.57 -12.76
N ILE A 149 -22.86 3.92 -12.59
CA ILE A 149 -22.40 5.09 -11.86
C ILE A 149 -21.40 5.84 -12.74
N LYS A 150 -21.56 7.16 -12.81
CA LYS A 150 -20.61 8.04 -13.49
C LYS A 150 -19.26 8.06 -12.77
N ALA A 151 -18.17 7.94 -13.52
CA ALA A 151 -16.83 8.05 -12.96
C ALA A 151 -16.59 9.46 -12.37
N PRO A 152 -16.16 9.57 -11.09
CA PRO A 152 -15.88 10.85 -10.45
C PRO A 152 -14.54 11.43 -10.91
N LYS A 153 -14.12 12.57 -10.34
CA LYS A 153 -12.76 13.08 -10.50
C LYS A 153 -11.78 12.36 -9.59
N LEU A 154 -12.20 12.00 -8.38
CA LEU A 154 -11.39 11.26 -7.41
C LEU A 154 -12.13 10.01 -6.92
N LEU A 155 -11.50 8.85 -7.05
CA LEU A 155 -11.84 7.61 -6.35
C LEU A 155 -10.87 7.46 -5.17
N LEU A 156 -11.36 7.64 -3.94
CA LEU A 156 -10.52 7.60 -2.74
C LEU A 156 -10.78 6.33 -1.94
N GLY A 157 -9.72 5.57 -1.64
CA GLY A 157 -9.78 4.42 -0.74
C GLY A 157 -10.18 4.82 0.68
N VAL A 158 -11.08 4.05 1.32
CA VAL A 158 -11.47 4.31 2.72
C VAL A 158 -10.33 3.95 3.65
N ARG A 159 -9.83 2.73 3.57
CA ARG A 159 -8.65 2.25 4.31
C ARG A 159 -8.08 0.97 3.70
N GLY A 160 -6.90 0.59 4.14
CA GLY A 160 -6.27 -0.69 3.84
C GLY A 160 -6.69 -1.82 4.80
N GLY A 161 -5.81 -2.79 4.97
CA GLY A 161 -6.01 -3.98 5.80
C GLY A 161 -5.85 -5.24 4.98
N TYR A 162 -6.95 -5.98 4.74
CA TYR A 162 -6.94 -7.20 3.94
C TYR A 162 -8.24 -7.36 3.17
N GLY A 163 -8.17 -7.94 1.97
CA GLY A 163 -9.32 -8.43 1.24
C GLY A 163 -9.52 -7.85 -0.16
N ALA A 164 -8.70 -6.89 -0.59
CA ALA A 164 -8.79 -6.30 -1.94
C ALA A 164 -8.54 -7.36 -3.04
N MET A 165 -7.63 -8.31 -2.84
CA MET A 165 -7.36 -9.38 -3.81
C MET A 165 -8.58 -10.23 -4.14
N ARG A 166 -9.52 -10.40 -3.21
CA ARG A 166 -10.75 -11.18 -3.42
C ARG A 166 -11.66 -10.56 -4.49
N LEU A 167 -11.50 -9.25 -4.71
CA LEU A 167 -12.32 -8.47 -5.63
C LEU A 167 -11.80 -8.48 -7.06
N LEU A 168 -10.54 -8.86 -7.28
CA LEU A 168 -9.88 -8.74 -8.58
C LEU A 168 -10.62 -9.44 -9.72
N PRO A 169 -11.14 -10.67 -9.55
CA PRO A 169 -11.92 -11.36 -10.60
C PRO A 169 -13.35 -10.82 -10.76
N MET A 170 -13.80 -9.88 -9.91
CA MET A 170 -15.18 -9.38 -9.89
C MET A 170 -15.34 -8.01 -10.57
N VAL A 171 -14.26 -7.42 -11.09
CA VAL A 171 -14.23 -6.09 -11.70
C VAL A 171 -13.73 -6.19 -13.14
N ASP A 172 -14.45 -5.56 -14.07
CA ASP A 172 -13.99 -5.36 -15.45
C ASP A 172 -12.98 -4.21 -15.50
N TRP A 173 -11.73 -4.54 -15.24
CA TRP A 173 -10.61 -3.59 -15.16
C TRP A 173 -10.37 -2.86 -16.48
N SER A 174 -10.55 -3.54 -17.62
CA SER A 174 -10.33 -2.96 -18.95
C SER A 174 -11.32 -1.82 -19.20
N THR A 175 -12.60 -2.08 -18.99
CA THR A 175 -13.64 -1.07 -19.15
C THR A 175 -13.52 0.04 -18.11
N LEU A 176 -13.23 -0.31 -16.84
CA LEU A 176 -12.98 0.68 -15.78
C LEU A 176 -11.84 1.63 -16.16
N GLY A 177 -10.69 1.08 -16.57
CA GLY A 177 -9.51 1.86 -16.96
C GLY A 177 -9.79 2.81 -18.12
N ARG A 178 -10.50 2.35 -19.16
CA ARG A 178 -10.92 3.17 -20.29
C ARG A 178 -11.80 4.34 -19.84
N ILE A 179 -12.84 4.06 -19.04
CA ILE A 179 -13.77 5.12 -18.54
C ILE A 179 -13.01 6.12 -17.65
N MET A 180 -12.14 5.64 -16.77
CA MET A 180 -11.33 6.51 -15.91
C MET A 180 -10.42 7.41 -16.73
N LYS A 181 -9.78 6.87 -17.78
CA LYS A 181 -8.91 7.63 -18.69
C LYS A 181 -9.70 8.74 -19.42
N GLU A 182 -10.85 8.41 -19.99
CA GLU A 182 -11.73 9.35 -20.67
C GLU A 182 -12.21 10.48 -19.74
N ARG A 183 -12.47 10.17 -18.47
CA ARG A 183 -12.95 11.13 -17.47
C ARG A 183 -11.83 11.92 -16.78
N GLY A 184 -10.59 11.45 -16.85
CA GLY A 184 -9.46 11.94 -16.04
C GLY A 184 -9.65 11.62 -14.56
N THR A 185 -10.18 10.44 -14.23
CA THR A 185 -10.41 9.99 -12.86
C THR A 185 -9.08 9.58 -12.22
N ILE A 186 -8.83 10.01 -11.00
CA ILE A 186 -7.69 9.57 -10.19
C ILE A 186 -8.16 8.56 -9.15
N LEU A 187 -7.56 7.37 -9.10
CA LEU A 187 -7.74 6.42 -7.99
C LEU A 187 -6.60 6.61 -7.00
N ALA A 188 -6.92 6.84 -5.73
CA ALA A 188 -5.95 7.11 -4.68
C ALA A 188 -6.08 6.13 -3.51
N GLY A 189 -4.94 5.63 -3.02
CA GLY A 189 -4.83 4.73 -1.87
C GLY A 189 -3.46 4.10 -1.75
N PHE A 190 -3.28 3.19 -0.77
CA PHE A 190 -2.03 2.43 -0.56
C PHE A 190 -2.32 1.18 0.29
N SER A 191 -1.29 0.45 0.74
CA SER A 191 -1.43 -0.76 1.55
C SER A 191 -2.16 -1.86 0.76
N ASP A 192 -3.19 -2.52 1.30
CA ASP A 192 -3.98 -3.55 0.61
C ASP A 192 -4.62 -3.05 -0.72
N VAL A 193 -4.84 -1.73 -0.86
CA VAL A 193 -5.29 -1.10 -2.12
C VAL A 193 -4.29 -1.30 -3.26
N THR A 194 -3.02 -1.61 -2.97
CA THR A 194 -2.01 -2.00 -3.96
C THR A 194 -2.53 -3.08 -4.92
N ALA A 195 -3.36 -4.03 -4.45
CA ALA A 195 -3.97 -5.05 -5.31
C ALA A 195 -4.85 -4.44 -6.41
N ILE A 196 -5.66 -3.44 -6.03
CA ILE A 196 -6.52 -2.69 -6.96
C ILE A 196 -5.66 -1.87 -7.94
N GLN A 197 -4.63 -1.19 -7.44
CA GLN A 197 -3.73 -0.38 -8.26
C GLN A 197 -2.96 -1.22 -9.28
N CYS A 198 -2.45 -2.39 -8.86
CA CYS A 198 -1.79 -3.34 -9.75
C CYS A 198 -2.76 -3.86 -10.83
N ALA A 199 -3.97 -4.28 -10.47
CA ALA A 199 -4.96 -4.77 -11.43
C ALA A 199 -5.40 -3.68 -12.42
N LEU A 200 -5.62 -2.46 -11.93
CA LEU A 200 -5.97 -1.31 -12.76
C LEU A 200 -4.87 -0.99 -13.78
N LEU A 201 -3.60 -1.03 -13.35
CA LEU A 201 -2.47 -0.85 -14.27
C LEU A 201 -2.32 -2.01 -15.24
N ALA A 202 -2.33 -3.25 -14.74
CA ALA A 202 -2.07 -4.46 -15.54
C ALA A 202 -3.15 -4.71 -16.60
N LYS A 203 -4.41 -4.50 -16.26
CA LYS A 203 -5.58 -4.84 -17.09
C LYS A 203 -6.29 -3.61 -17.66
N GLY A 204 -6.27 -2.49 -16.94
CA GLY A 204 -6.93 -1.25 -17.34
C GLY A 204 -6.00 -0.24 -18.02
N GLY A 205 -4.67 -0.45 -17.95
CA GLY A 205 -3.69 0.46 -18.53
C GLY A 205 -3.76 1.89 -17.96
N MET A 206 -4.21 2.01 -16.70
CA MET A 206 -4.46 3.29 -16.06
C MET A 206 -3.56 3.47 -14.83
N SER A 207 -2.99 4.67 -14.69
CA SER A 207 -2.23 5.07 -13.50
C SER A 207 -3.17 5.29 -12.29
N SER A 208 -2.57 5.25 -11.10
CA SER A 208 -3.23 5.53 -9.83
C SER A 208 -2.30 6.35 -8.95
N LEU A 209 -2.77 6.84 -7.80
CA LEU A 209 -1.98 7.61 -6.87
C LEU A 209 -1.70 6.79 -5.60
N ALA A 210 -0.44 6.54 -5.30
CA ALA A 210 -0.01 6.09 -3.98
C ALA A 210 -0.15 7.26 -3.02
N ALA A 211 -1.14 7.19 -2.11
CA ALA A 211 -1.57 8.35 -1.32
C ALA A 211 -2.29 7.95 -0.03
N PRO A 212 -2.37 8.86 0.95
CA PRO A 212 -3.24 8.73 2.11
C PRO A 212 -4.68 8.36 1.75
N MET A 213 -5.36 7.68 2.67
CA MET A 213 -6.75 7.24 2.52
C MET A 213 -7.64 7.93 3.55
N LEU A 214 -8.96 7.90 3.31
CA LEU A 214 -9.96 8.60 4.12
C LEU A 214 -9.75 8.37 5.63
N TYR A 215 -9.93 7.14 6.09
CA TYR A 215 -9.90 6.79 7.50
C TYR A 215 -8.49 6.88 8.11
N SER A 216 -7.48 6.39 7.38
CA SER A 216 -6.13 6.22 7.92
C SER A 216 -5.35 7.53 8.05
N GLU A 217 -5.72 8.59 7.33
CA GLU A 217 -5.04 9.89 7.42
C GLU A 217 -6.00 11.00 7.82
N PHE A 218 -7.04 11.26 7.02
CA PHE A 218 -7.94 12.39 7.25
C PHE A 218 -8.87 12.18 8.45
N GLY A 219 -9.06 10.92 8.91
CA GLY A 219 -9.77 10.57 10.14
C GLY A 219 -8.93 10.59 11.43
N LYS A 220 -7.64 10.91 11.38
CA LYS A 220 -6.82 11.08 12.59
C LYS A 220 -7.25 12.30 13.37
N THR A 221 -7.07 12.26 14.70
CA THR A 221 -7.28 13.46 15.56
C THR A 221 -6.41 14.62 15.07
N LYS A 222 -5.16 14.33 14.72
CA LYS A 222 -4.20 15.28 14.12
C LYS A 222 -3.63 14.67 12.84
N PRO A 223 -4.18 14.97 11.66
CA PRO A 223 -3.57 14.59 10.39
C PRO A 223 -2.21 15.24 10.25
N ASP A 224 -1.27 14.54 9.60
CA ASP A 224 0.01 15.13 9.27
C ASP A 224 -0.13 16.15 8.14
N GLN A 225 0.19 17.42 8.43
CA GLN A 225 -0.01 18.52 7.48
C GLN A 225 0.88 18.39 6.25
N VAL A 226 2.09 17.84 6.39
CA VAL A 226 2.98 17.64 5.26
C VAL A 226 2.41 16.57 4.34
N SER A 227 1.92 15.46 4.88
CA SER A 227 1.23 14.41 4.11
C SER A 227 -0.01 14.96 3.38
N CYS A 228 -0.80 15.83 4.03
CA CYS A 228 -1.94 16.49 3.39
C CYS A 228 -1.52 17.40 2.23
N ARG A 229 -0.46 18.21 2.41
CA ARG A 229 0.08 19.07 1.33
C ARG A 229 0.62 18.23 0.19
N GLN A 230 1.36 17.17 0.48
CA GLN A 230 1.88 16.24 -0.53
C GLN A 230 0.78 15.51 -1.30
N PHE A 231 -0.34 15.19 -0.63
CA PHE A 231 -1.52 14.64 -1.28
C PHE A 231 -2.12 15.62 -2.30
N VAL A 232 -2.32 16.87 -1.91
CA VAL A 232 -2.85 17.91 -2.80
C VAL A 232 -1.87 18.20 -3.93
N GLU A 233 -0.59 18.30 -3.65
CA GLU A 233 0.45 18.52 -4.66
C GLU A 233 0.43 17.40 -5.72
N ALA A 234 0.38 16.13 -5.31
CA ALA A 234 0.32 15.02 -6.24
C ALA A 234 -1.01 14.95 -7.03
N LEU A 235 -2.11 15.50 -6.48
CA LEU A 235 -3.38 15.62 -7.20
C LEU A 235 -3.37 16.75 -8.25
N THR A 236 -2.55 17.78 -8.06
CA THR A 236 -2.68 19.05 -8.83
C THR A 236 -1.48 19.38 -9.72
N ASN A 237 -0.30 18.87 -9.38
CA ASN A 237 0.93 19.17 -10.12
C ASN A 237 1.19 18.10 -11.19
N PRO A 238 1.07 18.41 -12.49
CA PRO A 238 1.31 17.44 -13.57
C PRO A 238 2.79 17.04 -13.72
N ASN A 239 3.70 17.79 -13.09
CA ASN A 239 5.16 17.59 -13.13
C ASN A 239 5.70 17.47 -11.70
N LEU A 240 5.13 16.53 -10.92
CA LEU A 240 5.50 16.32 -9.53
C LEU A 240 6.97 15.96 -9.40
N THR A 241 7.65 16.62 -8.47
CA THR A 241 9.05 16.34 -8.16
C THR A 241 9.21 16.08 -6.67
N ILE A 242 9.86 14.96 -6.32
CA ILE A 242 10.16 14.57 -4.95
C ILE A 242 11.67 14.49 -4.79
N ASN A 243 12.21 15.29 -3.87
CA ASN A 243 13.62 15.27 -3.51
C ASN A 243 13.84 14.38 -2.28
N ILE A 244 14.69 13.38 -2.41
CA ILE A 244 15.10 12.49 -1.34
C ILE A 244 16.54 12.89 -0.95
N ALA A 245 16.69 13.44 0.24
CA ALA A 245 18.00 13.72 0.84
C ALA A 245 18.68 12.40 1.24
N ASP A 246 19.94 12.47 1.62
CA ASP A 246 20.71 11.29 2.02
C ASP A 246 20.02 10.47 3.11
N ALA A 247 20.22 9.15 3.05
CA ALA A 247 19.48 8.12 3.79
C ALA A 247 19.61 8.13 5.32
N SER A 248 20.36 9.07 5.90
CA SER A 248 20.49 9.22 7.35
C SER A 248 19.15 9.41 8.10
N LEU A 249 18.04 9.54 7.37
CA LEU A 249 16.68 9.72 7.90
C LEU A 249 15.78 8.48 7.74
N THR A 250 16.29 7.36 7.27
CA THR A 250 15.49 6.12 7.14
C THR A 250 15.74 5.19 8.33
N SER A 251 14.69 4.48 8.73
CA SER A 251 14.77 3.43 9.76
C SER A 251 15.69 2.25 9.38
N VAL A 252 16.19 2.24 8.14
CA VAL A 252 17.07 1.19 7.60
C VAL A 252 18.41 1.82 7.29
N ASN A 253 19.49 1.33 7.89
CA ASN A 253 20.85 1.83 7.71
C ASN A 253 21.40 1.45 6.31
N LEU A 254 20.89 2.14 5.27
CA LEU A 254 21.27 1.97 3.87
C LEU A 254 21.63 3.32 3.26
N PRO A 255 22.59 3.36 2.32
CA PRO A 255 22.77 4.55 1.50
C PRO A 255 21.52 4.82 0.67
N SER A 256 21.26 6.09 0.36
CA SER A 256 20.11 6.48 -0.49
C SER A 256 20.17 5.86 -1.88
N ILE A 257 21.36 5.59 -2.40
CA ILE A 257 21.61 4.93 -3.68
C ILE A 257 22.60 3.78 -3.47
N LEU A 258 22.17 2.56 -3.80
CA LEU A 258 23.00 1.35 -3.81
C LEU A 258 23.15 0.89 -5.25
N THR A 259 24.35 1.00 -5.81
CA THR A 259 24.68 0.67 -7.21
C THR A 259 26.12 0.21 -7.35
N ASN A 260 26.41 -0.60 -8.37
CA ASN A 260 27.76 -1.07 -8.73
C ASN A 260 28.47 -0.14 -9.73
N SER A 261 27.85 0.95 -10.14
CA SER A 261 28.38 1.92 -11.12
C SER A 261 28.04 3.34 -10.67
N GLU A 262 28.63 4.35 -11.34
CA GLU A 262 28.21 5.73 -11.13
C GLU A 262 26.69 5.88 -11.30
N PRO A 263 26.02 6.56 -10.34
CA PRO A 263 24.59 6.80 -10.44
C PRO A 263 24.23 7.56 -11.72
N LYS A 264 23.21 7.08 -12.43
CA LYS A 264 22.79 7.63 -13.73
C LYS A 264 21.34 8.08 -13.66
N ASN A 265 20.98 8.98 -14.57
CA ASN A 265 19.56 9.25 -14.82
C ASN A 265 18.90 7.99 -15.39
N LEU A 266 17.80 7.59 -14.77
CA LEU A 266 16.98 6.46 -15.19
C LEU A 266 15.57 6.96 -15.48
N THR A 267 14.92 6.37 -16.47
CA THR A 267 13.54 6.71 -16.81
C THR A 267 12.75 5.43 -17.05
N GLY A 268 11.58 5.34 -16.42
CA GLY A 268 10.69 4.18 -16.57
C GLY A 268 9.35 4.42 -15.91
N THR A 269 8.38 3.57 -16.20
CA THR A 269 7.10 3.61 -15.48
C THR A 269 7.29 3.12 -14.05
N MET A 270 6.96 3.95 -13.04
CA MET A 270 6.99 3.53 -11.65
C MET A 270 5.74 2.73 -11.32
N TRP A 271 5.91 1.55 -10.72
CA TRP A 271 4.81 0.66 -10.36
C TRP A 271 5.16 -0.18 -9.12
N GLY A 272 4.16 -0.77 -8.49
CA GLY A 272 4.32 -1.58 -7.29
C GLY A 272 3.43 -1.11 -6.14
N GLY A 273 3.99 -1.02 -4.92
CA GLY A 273 3.29 -0.62 -3.70
C GLY A 273 3.68 -1.49 -2.50
N ASN A 274 2.69 -1.95 -1.73
CA ASN A 274 2.94 -2.81 -0.57
C ASN A 274 3.53 -4.16 -1.00
N LEU A 275 4.70 -4.53 -0.43
CA LEU A 275 5.47 -5.71 -0.83
C LEU A 275 4.70 -7.01 -0.62
N SER A 276 4.02 -7.17 0.52
CA SER A 276 3.20 -8.37 0.82
C SER A 276 2.12 -8.57 -0.24
N VAL A 277 1.51 -7.48 -0.71
CA VAL A 277 0.47 -7.52 -1.73
C VAL A 277 1.06 -7.80 -3.11
N VAL A 278 2.15 -7.12 -3.48
CA VAL A 278 2.83 -7.32 -4.78
C VAL A 278 3.34 -8.75 -4.92
N SER A 279 3.97 -9.31 -3.87
CA SER A 279 4.48 -10.68 -3.88
C SER A 279 3.34 -11.71 -3.99
N ALA A 280 2.24 -11.49 -3.30
CA ALA A 280 1.07 -12.38 -3.38
C ALA A 280 0.37 -12.36 -4.76
N LEU A 281 0.58 -11.31 -5.57
CA LEU A 281 0.13 -11.26 -6.97
C LEU A 281 1.10 -11.92 -7.95
N ALA A 282 2.28 -12.39 -7.49
CA ALA A 282 3.27 -13.01 -8.36
C ALA A 282 2.67 -14.21 -9.13
N GLY A 283 2.86 -14.21 -10.44
CA GLY A 283 2.30 -15.24 -11.33
C GLY A 283 0.83 -15.03 -11.73
N SER A 284 0.12 -14.04 -11.17
CA SER A 284 -1.23 -13.70 -11.58
C SER A 284 -1.25 -12.75 -12.78
N GLU A 285 -2.40 -12.66 -13.46
CA GLU A 285 -2.63 -11.69 -14.53
C GLU A 285 -2.82 -10.25 -14.03
N TYR A 286 -2.97 -10.07 -12.72
CA TYR A 286 -3.17 -8.76 -12.07
C TYR A 286 -1.88 -8.08 -11.66
N LEU A 287 -0.74 -8.78 -11.71
CA LEU A 287 0.56 -8.16 -11.51
C LEU A 287 1.03 -7.45 -12.79
N PRO A 288 1.35 -6.14 -12.76
CA PRO A 288 1.86 -5.43 -13.93
C PRO A 288 3.15 -6.06 -14.47
N ARG A 289 3.25 -6.11 -15.80
CA ARG A 289 4.45 -6.56 -16.52
C ARG A 289 4.98 -5.41 -17.36
N ILE A 290 5.77 -4.56 -16.73
CA ILE A 290 6.29 -3.31 -17.32
C ILE A 290 7.76 -3.53 -17.70
N ALA A 291 8.04 -3.58 -18.98
CA ALA A 291 9.43 -3.63 -19.46
C ALA A 291 10.10 -2.27 -19.22
N GLY A 292 11.31 -2.24 -18.66
CA GLY A 292 12.03 -1.00 -18.34
C GLY A 292 11.38 -0.19 -17.23
N GLY A 293 10.54 -0.80 -16.39
CA GLY A 293 9.89 -0.11 -15.28
C GLY A 293 10.80 0.14 -14.08
N ILE A 294 10.30 0.89 -13.13
CA ILE A 294 10.90 1.15 -11.82
C ILE A 294 9.96 0.56 -10.77
N VAL A 295 10.44 -0.44 -10.02
CA VAL A 295 9.62 -1.13 -9.02
C VAL A 295 9.67 -0.38 -7.70
N PHE A 296 8.52 0.06 -7.19
CA PHE A 296 8.39 0.67 -5.86
C PHE A 296 7.84 -0.35 -4.85
N LEU A 297 8.48 -0.46 -3.67
CA LEU A 297 8.07 -1.39 -2.62
C LEU A 297 8.13 -0.74 -1.24
N GLU A 298 7.12 -0.97 -0.39
CA GLU A 298 7.07 -0.61 1.03
C GLU A 298 6.38 -1.72 1.82
N ASP A 299 6.63 -1.83 3.12
CA ASP A 299 5.86 -2.75 3.97
C ASP A 299 5.94 -2.35 5.45
N VAL A 300 5.13 -3.00 6.31
CA VAL A 300 5.07 -2.75 7.75
C VAL A 300 4.91 -4.05 8.55
N GLY A 301 5.66 -4.16 9.65
CA GLY A 301 5.50 -5.25 10.62
C GLY A 301 6.05 -6.61 10.17
N GLU A 302 6.79 -6.65 9.06
CA GLU A 302 7.38 -7.87 8.55
C GLU A 302 8.83 -8.04 9.04
N GLN A 303 9.18 -9.24 9.51
CA GLN A 303 10.55 -9.61 9.88
C GLN A 303 11.45 -9.65 8.62
N ALA A 304 12.77 -9.42 8.82
CA ALA A 304 13.74 -9.38 7.72
C ALA A 304 13.67 -10.63 6.81
N TYR A 305 13.56 -11.83 7.38
CA TYR A 305 13.45 -13.07 6.62
C TYR A 305 12.13 -13.19 5.81
N ARG A 306 11.06 -12.55 6.27
CA ARG A 306 9.79 -12.52 5.52
C ARG A 306 9.86 -11.54 4.35
N ILE A 307 10.49 -10.39 4.57
CA ILE A 307 10.81 -9.42 3.51
C ILE A 307 11.67 -10.11 2.45
N GLU A 308 12.74 -10.80 2.86
CA GLU A 308 13.59 -11.55 1.93
C GLU A 308 12.80 -12.58 1.13
N ARG A 309 11.98 -13.40 1.81
CA ARG A 309 11.15 -14.41 1.14
C ARG A 309 10.26 -13.79 0.06
N MET A 310 9.55 -12.69 0.37
CA MET A 310 8.69 -12.00 -0.59
C MET A 310 9.48 -11.41 -1.77
N LEU A 311 10.68 -10.89 -1.52
CA LEU A 311 11.57 -10.42 -2.58
C LEU A 311 12.08 -11.58 -3.46
N TYR A 312 12.35 -12.75 -2.86
CA TYR A 312 12.70 -13.96 -3.62
C TYR A 312 11.51 -14.51 -4.41
N ASP A 313 10.28 -14.45 -3.89
CA ASP A 313 9.07 -14.81 -4.64
C ASP A 313 8.96 -13.97 -5.92
N LEU A 314 9.20 -12.65 -5.81
CA LEU A 314 9.23 -11.74 -6.97
C LEU A 314 10.41 -12.02 -7.91
N TYR A 315 11.60 -12.29 -7.37
CA TYR A 315 12.79 -12.61 -8.16
C TYR A 315 12.58 -13.90 -8.98
N LEU A 316 12.13 -14.98 -8.34
CA LEU A 316 11.88 -16.27 -8.97
C LEU A 316 10.73 -16.19 -9.99
N ALA A 317 9.74 -15.34 -9.76
CA ALA A 317 8.67 -15.04 -10.72
C ALA A 317 9.13 -14.15 -11.90
N GLY A 318 10.40 -13.72 -11.91
CA GLY A 318 11.00 -12.92 -12.98
C GLY A 318 10.57 -11.44 -12.98
N VAL A 319 10.01 -10.95 -11.89
CA VAL A 319 9.46 -9.58 -11.78
C VAL A 319 10.53 -8.52 -11.94
N PHE A 320 11.73 -8.77 -11.42
CA PHE A 320 12.85 -7.82 -11.52
C PHE A 320 13.59 -7.87 -12.87
N LYS A 321 13.32 -8.88 -13.70
CA LYS A 321 13.99 -9.01 -14.98
C LYS A 321 13.59 -7.89 -15.92
N GLY A 322 14.61 -7.15 -16.41
CA GLY A 322 14.40 -6.04 -17.34
C GLY A 322 13.83 -4.75 -16.70
N GLN A 323 13.80 -4.66 -15.37
CA GLN A 323 13.52 -3.40 -14.69
C GLN A 323 14.73 -2.47 -14.71
N GLN A 324 14.51 -1.14 -14.54
CA GLN A 324 15.59 -0.14 -14.48
C GLN A 324 16.15 0.00 -13.05
N ALA A 325 15.28 -0.07 -12.04
CA ALA A 325 15.64 0.14 -10.64
C ALA A 325 14.57 -0.43 -9.70
N ILE A 326 14.95 -0.54 -8.41
CA ILE A 326 14.02 -0.76 -7.30
C ILE A 326 14.10 0.46 -6.38
N VAL A 327 12.94 1.03 -6.01
CA VAL A 327 12.82 2.12 -5.04
C VAL A 327 12.11 1.58 -3.81
N PHE A 328 12.73 1.71 -2.64
CA PHE A 328 12.11 1.35 -1.37
C PHE A 328 11.54 2.56 -0.65
N GLY A 329 10.28 2.44 -0.26
CA GLY A 329 9.66 3.24 0.78
C GLY A 329 10.07 2.74 2.17
N ALA A 330 9.25 3.04 3.19
CA ALA A 330 9.48 2.55 4.53
C ALA A 330 9.26 1.02 4.61
N LEU A 331 10.19 0.33 5.22
CA LEU A 331 10.08 -1.06 5.68
C LEU A 331 10.12 -1.03 7.21
N SER A 332 9.02 -0.61 7.82
CA SER A 332 8.93 -0.26 9.24
C SER A 332 8.43 -1.43 10.10
N GLY A 333 8.81 -1.44 11.38
CA GLY A 333 8.32 -2.43 12.34
C GLY A 333 8.97 -3.80 12.22
N SER A 334 10.09 -3.93 11.50
CA SER A 334 10.92 -5.13 11.50
C SER A 334 11.71 -5.17 12.82
N GLY A 335 11.49 -6.19 13.63
CA GLY A 335 12.26 -6.42 14.85
C GLY A 335 13.64 -7.02 14.55
N GLU A 336 14.48 -7.16 15.60
CA GLU A 336 15.75 -7.90 15.52
C GLU A 336 15.47 -9.37 15.20
N ASP A 337 16.32 -9.97 14.35
CA ASP A 337 16.25 -11.41 14.09
C ASP A 337 16.65 -12.22 15.33
N SER A 338 15.91 -13.31 15.61
CA SER A 338 16.11 -14.13 16.80
C SER A 338 17.34 -15.01 16.75
N TYR A 339 17.90 -15.28 15.58
CA TYR A 339 19.09 -16.11 15.39
C TYR A 339 20.36 -15.29 15.29
N ASP A 340 20.32 -14.17 14.54
CA ASP A 340 21.47 -13.30 14.34
C ASP A 340 21.02 -11.85 14.11
N LYS A 341 21.33 -10.97 15.04
CA LYS A 341 20.97 -9.54 14.96
C LYS A 341 21.58 -8.80 13.76
N ARG A 342 22.59 -9.36 13.12
CA ARG A 342 23.19 -8.82 11.88
C ARG A 342 22.32 -9.10 10.66
N TYR A 343 21.37 -10.03 10.78
CA TYR A 343 20.40 -10.33 9.72
C TYR A 343 19.24 -9.36 9.81
N ASP A 344 19.43 -8.20 9.23
CA ASP A 344 18.47 -7.08 9.21
C ASP A 344 17.96 -6.77 7.79
N VAL A 345 17.01 -5.86 7.69
CA VAL A 345 16.44 -5.41 6.41
C VAL A 345 17.51 -4.82 5.49
N ALA A 346 18.52 -4.12 6.04
CA ALA A 346 19.61 -3.57 5.26
C ALA A 346 20.45 -4.67 4.60
N THR A 347 20.71 -5.75 5.34
CA THR A 347 21.41 -6.94 4.83
C THR A 347 20.63 -7.59 3.70
N VAL A 348 19.31 -7.78 3.86
CA VAL A 348 18.42 -8.33 2.83
C VAL A 348 18.43 -7.48 1.55
N ILE A 349 18.35 -6.16 1.68
CA ILE A 349 18.36 -5.26 0.50
C ILE A 349 19.72 -5.28 -0.20
N ARG A 350 20.85 -5.33 0.53
CA ARG A 350 22.17 -5.49 -0.09
C ARG A 350 22.29 -6.79 -0.86
N GLN A 351 21.77 -7.90 -0.32
CA GLN A 351 21.74 -9.20 -1.00
C GLN A 351 20.85 -9.15 -2.26
N LEU A 352 19.70 -8.49 -2.19
CA LEU A 352 18.84 -8.29 -3.37
C LEU A 352 19.58 -7.53 -4.47
N HIS A 353 20.32 -6.46 -4.12
CA HIS A 353 21.14 -5.72 -5.08
C HIS A 353 22.17 -6.63 -5.74
N GLN A 354 22.89 -7.44 -4.96
CA GLN A 354 23.89 -8.40 -5.49
C GLN A 354 23.23 -9.45 -6.39
N LEU A 355 22.05 -9.94 -6.03
CA LEU A 355 21.31 -10.96 -6.76
C LEU A 355 20.76 -10.45 -8.10
N THR A 356 20.24 -9.23 -8.12
CA THR A 356 19.57 -8.67 -9.31
C THR A 356 20.49 -7.83 -10.19
N GLY A 357 21.54 -7.27 -9.62
CA GLY A 357 22.39 -6.25 -10.26
C GLY A 357 21.69 -4.90 -10.48
N LEU A 358 20.43 -4.75 -10.07
CA LEU A 358 19.67 -3.52 -10.23
C LEU A 358 20.13 -2.45 -9.24
N PRO A 359 20.21 -1.18 -9.63
CA PRO A 359 20.37 -0.10 -8.68
C PRO A 359 19.14 -0.03 -7.75
N ILE A 360 19.41 0.16 -6.47
CA ILE A 360 18.38 0.28 -5.43
C ILE A 360 18.43 1.68 -4.84
N TYR A 361 17.26 2.30 -4.75
CA TYR A 361 17.05 3.62 -4.17
C TYR A 361 16.26 3.48 -2.87
N SER A 362 16.72 4.09 -1.80
CA SER A 362 16.09 4.05 -0.46
C SER A 362 15.80 5.44 0.05
N GLY A 363 15.06 5.54 1.16
CA GLY A 363 14.79 6.82 1.81
C GLY A 363 13.53 7.53 1.33
N MET A 364 12.80 6.98 0.37
CA MET A 364 11.53 7.56 -0.02
C MET A 364 10.51 7.48 1.13
N ARG A 365 10.05 8.64 1.60
CA ARG A 365 9.08 8.71 2.69
C ARG A 365 7.69 8.36 2.19
N PHE A 366 7.40 7.07 2.12
CA PHE A 366 6.08 6.52 1.84
C PHE A 366 5.92 5.15 2.49
N GLY A 367 4.68 4.83 2.90
CA GLY A 367 4.29 3.57 3.54
C GLY A 367 3.51 3.82 4.83
N HIS A 368 3.61 2.89 5.79
CA HIS A 368 2.91 2.95 7.07
C HIS A 368 3.70 3.80 8.10
N ILE A 369 3.93 5.04 7.78
CA ILE A 369 4.64 6.05 8.57
C ILE A 369 3.79 7.31 8.74
N GLY A 370 4.13 8.14 9.70
CA GLY A 370 3.39 9.38 10.00
C GLY A 370 3.38 10.34 8.84
N GLN A 371 4.57 10.82 8.45
CA GLN A 371 4.75 11.77 7.36
C GLN A 371 5.11 11.04 6.07
N LYS A 372 4.34 11.26 5.01
CA LYS A 372 4.53 10.58 3.73
C LYS A 372 4.30 11.48 2.52
N HIS A 373 5.03 11.21 1.45
CA HIS A 373 4.75 11.75 0.13
C HIS A 373 3.48 11.14 -0.47
N SER A 374 3.03 11.69 -1.59
CA SER A 374 2.08 11.05 -2.50
C SER A 374 2.65 11.13 -3.90
N PHE A 375 2.46 10.09 -4.70
CA PHE A 375 3.04 10.04 -6.05
C PHE A 375 2.29 9.06 -6.95
N PRO A 376 2.34 9.24 -8.29
CA PRO A 376 1.65 8.36 -9.20
C PRO A 376 2.36 7.03 -9.42
N LEU A 377 1.59 5.94 -9.42
CA LEU A 377 1.95 4.60 -9.88
C LEU A 377 1.35 4.37 -11.28
N GLY A 378 2.09 3.74 -12.17
CA GLY A 378 1.70 3.58 -13.57
C GLY A 378 2.01 4.82 -14.43
N ALA A 379 2.75 5.79 -13.90
CA ALA A 379 3.19 7.00 -14.59
C ALA A 379 4.69 6.96 -14.91
N MET A 380 5.12 7.79 -15.84
CA MET A 380 6.55 7.98 -16.12
C MET A 380 7.24 8.60 -14.92
N CYS A 381 8.38 8.04 -14.57
CA CYS A 381 9.24 8.53 -13.49
C CYS A 381 10.69 8.62 -14.01
N GLN A 382 11.30 9.77 -13.80
CA GLN A 382 12.74 9.97 -13.99
C GLN A 382 13.40 10.00 -12.60
N ILE A 383 14.43 9.18 -12.42
CA ILE A 383 15.32 9.23 -11.25
C ILE A 383 16.57 9.96 -11.65
N SER A 384 16.95 10.99 -10.92
CA SER A 384 18.19 11.75 -11.12
C SER A 384 18.97 11.85 -9.82
N PRO A 385 20.26 11.45 -9.78
CA PRO A 385 21.11 11.64 -8.61
C PRO A 385 21.30 13.12 -8.30
N ASN A 386 21.35 13.48 -7.02
CA ASN A 386 21.66 14.84 -6.56
C ASN A 386 23.17 14.99 -6.35
N THR A 387 23.70 16.17 -6.62
CA THR A 387 25.13 16.49 -6.45
C THR A 387 25.59 16.50 -4.99
N VAL A 388 24.66 16.66 -4.04
CA VAL A 388 24.91 16.70 -2.60
C VAL A 388 24.54 15.41 -1.86
N GLY A 389 24.38 14.30 -2.60
CA GLY A 389 23.87 13.04 -2.09
C GLY A 389 22.35 12.93 -2.20
N GLY A 390 21.84 11.69 -2.19
CA GLY A 390 20.43 11.43 -2.45
C GLY A 390 20.05 11.49 -3.92
N TYR A 391 18.76 11.62 -4.19
CA TYR A 391 18.22 11.61 -5.54
C TYR A 391 16.88 12.35 -5.64
N GLN A 392 16.46 12.59 -6.89
CA GLN A 392 15.18 13.21 -7.20
C GLN A 392 14.34 12.23 -8.03
N LEU A 393 13.04 12.20 -7.76
CA LEU A 393 12.02 11.54 -8.58
C LEU A 393 11.19 12.63 -9.25
N ALA A 394 11.11 12.63 -10.57
CA ALA A 394 10.25 13.51 -11.36
C ALA A 394 9.22 12.68 -12.11
N PHE A 395 7.94 13.03 -11.95
CA PHE A 395 6.81 12.29 -12.51
C PHE A 395 6.10 13.09 -13.60
N SER A 396 5.61 12.39 -14.63
CA SER A 396 4.79 12.93 -15.70
C SER A 396 3.74 11.91 -16.19
N ASP A 397 2.88 12.33 -17.09
CA ASP A 397 1.90 11.49 -17.80
C ASP A 397 0.87 10.82 -16.89
N TYR A 398 0.27 11.57 -15.96
CA TYR A 398 -0.83 11.14 -15.11
C TYR A 398 -1.91 12.22 -14.96
N PRO A 399 -3.16 11.86 -14.66
CA PRO A 399 -4.26 12.82 -14.53
C PRO A 399 -4.10 13.70 -13.28
N THR A 400 -4.53 14.97 -13.39
CA THR A 400 -4.53 15.94 -12.28
C THR A 400 -5.87 16.65 -12.16
N ILE A 401 -6.07 17.30 -11.02
CA ILE A 401 -7.22 18.18 -10.70
C ILE A 401 -6.70 19.62 -10.67
N LYS A 402 -7.58 20.59 -10.96
CA LYS A 402 -7.21 22.02 -10.87
C LYS A 402 -6.91 22.40 -9.42
N ALA A 403 -5.79 23.08 -9.20
CA ALA A 403 -5.30 23.43 -7.86
C ALA A 403 -6.25 24.41 -7.12
N ASP A 404 -6.86 25.36 -7.84
CA ASP A 404 -7.79 26.34 -7.29
C ASP A 404 -9.10 25.75 -6.75
N ALA A 405 -9.37 24.49 -7.05
CA ALA A 405 -10.53 23.75 -6.55
C ALA A 405 -10.29 23.14 -5.15
N ILE A 406 -9.06 23.18 -4.59
CA ILE A 406 -8.70 22.52 -3.33
C ILE A 406 -8.21 23.52 -2.30
N HIS A 407 -8.83 23.48 -1.11
CA HIS A 407 -8.39 24.20 0.08
C HIS A 407 -7.65 23.20 1.01
N VAL A 408 -6.34 23.18 0.90
CA VAL A 408 -5.51 22.13 1.57
C VAL A 408 -5.65 22.14 3.08
N GLU A 409 -5.82 23.31 3.72
CA GLU A 409 -5.99 23.46 5.17
C GLU A 409 -7.24 22.74 5.68
N GLY A 410 -8.28 22.63 4.86
CA GLY A 410 -9.50 21.87 5.17
C GLY A 410 -9.23 20.41 5.55
N LEU A 411 -8.14 19.82 5.05
CA LEU A 411 -7.80 18.42 5.32
C LEU A 411 -7.34 18.13 6.76
N TRP A 412 -6.94 19.14 7.55
CA TRP A 412 -6.53 18.95 8.95
C TRP A 412 -7.25 19.85 9.95
N GLN A 413 -7.99 20.84 9.49
CA GLN A 413 -8.79 21.70 10.36
C GLN A 413 -10.09 20.99 10.76
N LYS A 414 -10.62 21.31 11.96
CA LYS A 414 -11.98 20.95 12.29
C LYS A 414 -12.91 21.93 11.62
N SER A 415 -13.94 21.44 10.95
CA SER A 415 -15.08 22.27 10.58
C SER A 415 -15.63 22.90 11.87
N LEU A 416 -15.66 24.22 11.94
CA LEU A 416 -16.50 24.86 12.93
C LEU A 416 -17.94 24.55 12.51
N SER A 417 -18.62 23.67 13.29
CA SER A 417 -20.04 23.43 13.10
C SER A 417 -20.77 24.77 13.08
N LEU A 418 -21.39 25.04 11.94
CA LEU A 418 -22.37 26.11 11.79
C LEU A 418 -23.54 25.88 12.72
#